data_dcae20ba1c59eb32ae3828b00312f1ba
#
_entry.id   dcae20ba1c59eb32ae3828b00312f1ba
#
_cell.length_a   1.000
_cell.length_b   1.000
_cell.length_c   1.000
_cell.angle_alpha   90.00
_cell.angle_beta   90.00
_cell.angle_gamma   90.00
#
_symmetry.space_group_name_H-M   'P 1'
#
loop_
_entity.id
_entity.type
_entity.pdbx_description
1 polymer ?
#
loop_
_entity_poly.entity_id
_entity_poly.type
_entity_poly.pdbx_seq_one_letter_code
_entity_poly.pdbx_strand_id
1 'polypeptide(L)'
;MNRVQVKYNEQVKAELMKKFAYTSVMQVPKLDKIVINMGVGDAIQNSKVLDAAYEELKQIAGQKPVITKAKKSIAAFKLREGMSIGAKVTLRGERMYEFYDKLVSIALPRVRDFRGVNPNSFDGRGNYTIGIKEQLIFPEINYDKVLKIRGMDIVIVTTAKTDQEGRELLSLLDMPFRK
;
A
#
# COMPACT_ATOMS: atom_id res chain seq x y z
N MET A 1 -8.49 15.74 11.15
CA MET A 1 -8.33 14.30 11.50
C MET A 1 -9.17 13.47 10.53
N ASN A 2 -8.60 12.48 9.88
CA ASN A 2 -9.28 11.62 8.90
C ASN A 2 -10.33 10.71 9.58
N ARG A 3 -11.45 10.40 8.87
CA ARG A 3 -12.54 9.55 9.40
C ARG A 3 -12.06 8.15 9.85
N VAL A 4 -11.07 7.58 9.18
CA VAL A 4 -10.48 6.28 9.55
C VAL A 4 -9.76 6.37 10.89
N GLN A 5 -9.03 7.45 11.11
CA GLN A 5 -8.33 7.70 12.38
C GLN A 5 -9.33 7.92 13.52
N VAL A 6 -10.42 8.63 13.26
CA VAL A 6 -11.52 8.82 14.24
C VAL A 6 -12.14 7.46 14.58
N LYS A 7 -12.49 6.67 13.57
CA LYS A 7 -13.04 5.32 13.75
C LYS A 7 -12.12 4.42 14.57
N TYR A 8 -10.81 4.47 14.28
CA TYR A 8 -9.83 3.71 15.06
C TYR A 8 -9.87 4.10 16.55
N ASN A 9 -9.86 5.39 16.86
CA ASN A 9 -9.81 5.87 18.24
C ASN A 9 -11.10 5.59 19.02
N GLU A 10 -12.27 5.72 18.39
CA GLU A 10 -13.57 5.62 19.04
C GLU A 10 -14.12 4.19 19.14
N GLN A 11 -13.87 3.36 18.13
CA GLN A 11 -14.49 2.04 18.01
C GLN A 11 -13.46 0.90 18.00
N VAL A 12 -12.55 0.91 17.01
CA VAL A 12 -11.65 -0.21 16.72
C VAL A 12 -10.77 -0.56 17.92
N LYS A 13 -10.23 0.43 18.56
CA LYS A 13 -9.34 0.26 19.73
C LYS A 13 -10.03 -0.45 20.89
N ALA A 14 -11.28 -0.09 21.19
CA ALA A 14 -12.06 -0.73 22.25
C ALA A 14 -12.45 -2.16 21.90
N GLU A 15 -12.81 -2.43 20.65
CA GLU A 15 -13.16 -3.78 20.20
C GLU A 15 -11.97 -4.73 20.22
N LEU A 16 -10.80 -4.27 19.76
CA LEU A 16 -9.57 -5.05 19.82
C LEU A 16 -9.15 -5.36 21.25
N MET A 17 -9.28 -4.41 22.16
CA MET A 17 -9.01 -4.65 23.58
C MET A 17 -9.87 -5.75 24.18
N LYS A 18 -11.15 -5.76 23.84
CA LYS A 18 -12.08 -6.81 24.30
C LYS A 18 -11.76 -8.17 23.71
N LYS A 19 -11.48 -8.21 22.39
CA LYS A 19 -11.28 -9.46 21.66
C LYS A 19 -10.00 -10.19 22.03
N PHE A 20 -8.92 -9.47 22.21
CA PHE A 20 -7.59 -10.03 22.53
C PHE A 20 -7.18 -9.89 24.00
N ALA A 21 -8.06 -9.35 24.85
CA ALA A 21 -7.83 -9.19 26.28
C ALA A 21 -6.49 -8.51 26.62
N TYR A 22 -6.16 -7.43 25.93
CA TYR A 22 -4.93 -6.67 26.21
C TYR A 22 -4.98 -6.03 27.60
N THR A 23 -3.85 -6.04 28.29
CA THR A 23 -3.70 -5.42 29.62
C THR A 23 -3.44 -3.92 29.56
N SER A 24 -2.92 -3.42 28.45
CA SER A 24 -2.61 -2.01 28.22
C SER A 24 -3.12 -1.54 26.87
N VAL A 25 -3.60 -0.31 26.83
CA VAL A 25 -4.00 0.38 25.59
C VAL A 25 -2.83 0.46 24.58
N MET A 26 -1.60 0.52 25.06
CA MET A 26 -0.40 0.58 24.22
C MET A 26 -0.11 -0.73 23.48
N GLN A 27 -0.72 -1.85 23.87
CA GLN A 27 -0.58 -3.15 23.19
C GLN A 27 -1.50 -3.28 21.99
N VAL A 28 -2.54 -2.43 21.88
CA VAL A 28 -3.51 -2.49 20.80
C VAL A 28 -2.80 -2.23 19.46
N PRO A 29 -2.96 -3.11 18.46
CA PRO A 29 -2.36 -2.90 17.15
C PRO A 29 -2.92 -1.65 16.47
N LYS A 30 -2.05 -0.96 15.75
CA LYS A 30 -2.38 0.23 14.96
C LYS A 30 -1.65 0.22 13.63
N LEU A 31 -2.10 1.02 12.69
CA LEU A 31 -1.36 1.26 11.45
C LEU A 31 -0.08 2.06 11.77
N ASP A 32 1.05 1.57 11.32
CA ASP A 32 2.35 2.23 11.47
C ASP A 32 2.71 3.05 10.23
N LYS A 33 2.70 2.42 9.08
CA LYS A 33 3.00 3.04 7.78
C LYS A 33 2.38 2.27 6.63
N ILE A 34 2.27 2.94 5.49
CA ILE A 34 1.93 2.31 4.21
C ILE A 34 3.08 2.58 3.24
N VAL A 35 3.59 1.53 2.64
CA VAL A 35 4.64 1.60 1.62
C VAL A 35 4.05 1.22 0.28
N ILE A 36 4.20 2.08 -0.71
CA ILE A 36 3.77 1.83 -2.08
C ILE A 36 5.02 1.70 -2.93
N ASN A 37 5.16 0.60 -3.64
CA ASN A 37 6.28 0.33 -4.53
C ASN A 37 5.81 0.07 -5.96
N MET A 38 6.49 0.68 -6.92
CA MET A 38 6.31 0.41 -8.34
C MET A 38 7.63 -0.07 -8.92
N GLY A 39 7.70 -1.33 -9.32
CA GLY A 39 8.82 -1.87 -10.07
C GLY A 39 8.71 -1.51 -11.54
N VAL A 40 9.73 -0.88 -12.11
CA VAL A 40 9.77 -0.45 -13.51
C VAL A 40 10.98 -1.08 -14.19
N GLY A 41 10.86 -2.34 -14.59
CA GLY A 41 11.92 -3.07 -15.29
C GLY A 41 12.26 -2.47 -16.66
N ASP A 42 11.29 -1.89 -17.33
CA ASP A 42 11.46 -1.22 -18.63
C ASP A 42 12.39 0.01 -18.57
N ALA A 43 12.63 0.54 -17.38
CA ALA A 43 13.53 1.69 -17.17
C ALA A 43 14.99 1.40 -17.58
N ILE A 44 15.38 0.13 -17.66
CA ILE A 44 16.70 -0.29 -18.16
C ILE A 44 16.88 0.14 -19.62
N GLN A 45 15.82 0.06 -20.42
CA GLN A 45 15.84 0.40 -21.85
C GLN A 45 15.45 1.86 -22.10
N ASN A 46 14.53 2.41 -21.29
CA ASN A 46 14.01 3.77 -21.47
C ASN A 46 13.74 4.43 -20.11
N SER A 47 14.56 5.41 -19.75
CA SER A 47 14.43 6.17 -18.50
C SER A 47 13.15 7.00 -18.41
N LYS A 48 12.58 7.44 -19.51
CA LYS A 48 11.33 8.20 -19.54
C LYS A 48 10.14 7.43 -18.97
N VAL A 49 10.18 6.11 -19.06
CA VAL A 49 9.17 5.21 -18.50
C VAL A 49 9.18 5.30 -16.96
N LEU A 50 10.35 5.40 -16.36
CA LEU A 50 10.50 5.58 -14.92
C LEU A 50 10.01 6.96 -14.46
N ASP A 51 10.32 8.00 -15.22
CA ASP A 51 9.86 9.36 -14.90
C ASP A 51 8.34 9.44 -14.90
N ALA A 52 7.68 8.80 -15.87
CA ALA A 52 6.22 8.70 -15.93
C ALA A 52 5.66 7.94 -14.70
N ALA A 53 6.25 6.81 -14.35
CA ALA A 53 5.84 6.04 -13.19
C ALA A 53 6.04 6.81 -11.87
N TYR A 54 7.12 7.56 -11.77
CA TYR A 54 7.42 8.43 -10.63
C TYR A 54 6.35 9.52 -10.44
N GLU A 55 5.98 10.22 -11.50
CA GLU A 55 4.94 11.26 -11.45
C GLU A 55 3.56 10.68 -11.14
N GLU A 56 3.22 9.53 -11.71
CA GLU A 56 1.98 8.82 -11.38
C GLU A 56 1.93 8.44 -9.90
N LEU A 57 3.01 7.86 -9.36
CA LEU A 57 3.09 7.48 -7.95
C LEU A 57 3.01 8.70 -7.03
N LYS A 58 3.63 9.81 -7.42
CA LYS A 58 3.56 11.08 -6.69
C LYS A 58 2.13 11.61 -6.61
N GLN A 59 1.37 11.53 -7.69
CA GLN A 59 -0.05 11.92 -7.72
C GLN A 59 -0.90 11.01 -6.83
N ILE A 60 -0.70 9.70 -6.90
CA ILE A 60 -1.43 8.72 -6.11
C ILE A 60 -1.17 8.90 -4.61
N ALA A 61 0.08 9.05 -4.22
CA ALA A 61 0.48 9.13 -2.82
C ALA A 61 0.31 10.54 -2.21
N GLY A 62 0.29 11.58 -3.04
CA GLY A 62 0.32 12.97 -2.56
C GLY A 62 1.64 13.36 -1.90
N GLN A 63 2.69 12.56 -2.05
CA GLN A 63 4.01 12.77 -1.47
C GLN A 63 5.09 12.40 -2.49
N LYS A 64 6.23 13.07 -2.43
CA LYS A 64 7.36 12.83 -3.32
C LYS A 64 7.94 11.42 -3.11
N PRO A 65 7.94 10.57 -4.15
CA PRO A 65 8.55 9.24 -4.08
C PRO A 65 10.07 9.29 -4.07
N VAL A 66 10.67 8.14 -3.72
CA VAL A 66 12.11 7.91 -3.84
C VAL A 66 12.36 6.93 -4.98
N ILE A 67 13.31 7.25 -5.85
CA ILE A 67 13.75 6.34 -6.91
C ILE A 67 14.58 5.22 -6.28
N THR A 68 14.24 3.98 -6.60
CA THR A 68 14.96 2.79 -6.16
C THR A 68 15.96 2.34 -7.21
N LYS A 69 17.16 1.98 -6.75
CA LYS A 69 18.27 1.57 -7.61
C LYS A 69 18.59 0.10 -7.42
N ALA A 70 19.14 -0.52 -8.47
CA ALA A 70 19.61 -1.90 -8.41
C ALA A 70 20.78 -2.04 -7.43
N LYS A 71 20.72 -3.06 -6.58
CA LYS A 71 21.76 -3.38 -5.61
C LYS A 71 22.86 -4.28 -6.17
N LYS A 72 22.56 -5.03 -7.23
CA LYS A 72 23.47 -5.97 -7.89
C LYS A 72 23.31 -5.91 -9.39
N SER A 73 24.41 -6.19 -10.10
CA SER A 73 24.38 -6.36 -11.55
C SER A 73 23.91 -7.76 -11.92
N ILE A 74 22.99 -7.87 -12.90
CA ILE A 74 22.48 -9.15 -13.42
C ILE A 74 22.56 -9.10 -14.94
N ALA A 75 23.49 -9.87 -15.51
CA ALA A 75 23.75 -9.88 -16.96
C ALA A 75 22.55 -10.34 -17.79
N ALA A 76 21.79 -11.32 -17.30
CA ALA A 76 20.60 -11.84 -17.99
C ALA A 76 19.54 -10.76 -18.24
N PHE A 77 19.42 -9.77 -17.36
CA PHE A 77 18.50 -8.66 -17.48
C PHE A 77 19.13 -7.39 -18.03
N LYS A 78 20.40 -7.43 -18.43
CA LYS A 78 21.19 -6.25 -18.84
C LYS A 78 21.19 -5.14 -17.77
N LEU A 79 21.11 -5.54 -16.50
CA LEU A 79 21.02 -4.69 -15.34
C LEU A 79 22.42 -4.49 -14.74
N ARG A 80 22.76 -3.24 -14.46
CA ARG A 80 23.97 -2.87 -13.72
C ARG A 80 23.60 -2.30 -12.36
N GLU A 81 24.47 -2.52 -11.37
CA GLU A 81 24.36 -1.90 -10.05
C GLU A 81 24.26 -0.38 -10.18
N GLY A 82 23.36 0.23 -9.40
CA GLY A 82 23.12 1.66 -9.41
C GLY A 82 22.12 2.16 -10.46
N MET A 83 21.66 1.30 -11.38
CA MET A 83 20.60 1.68 -12.33
C MET A 83 19.27 1.89 -11.62
N SER A 84 18.55 2.95 -11.99
CA SER A 84 17.22 3.25 -11.47
C SER A 84 16.18 2.31 -12.07
N ILE A 85 15.48 1.54 -11.23
CA ILE A 85 14.58 0.46 -11.65
C ILE A 85 13.18 0.53 -11.04
N GLY A 86 12.90 1.49 -10.22
CA GLY A 86 11.60 1.62 -9.58
C GLY A 86 11.45 2.91 -8.78
N ALA A 87 10.29 3.04 -8.17
CA ALA A 87 9.98 4.13 -7.27
C ALA A 87 9.18 3.60 -6.08
N LYS A 88 9.39 4.16 -4.91
CA LYS A 88 8.61 3.84 -3.71
C LYS A 88 8.29 5.10 -2.92
N VAL A 89 7.23 5.03 -2.15
CA VAL A 89 6.85 6.06 -1.19
C VAL A 89 6.41 5.43 0.11
N THR A 90 6.79 6.04 1.23
CA THR A 90 6.37 5.62 2.56
C THR A 90 5.48 6.69 3.16
N LEU A 91 4.24 6.34 3.49
CA LEU A 91 3.25 7.23 4.09
C LEU A 91 3.09 6.93 5.57
N ARG A 92 3.09 7.97 6.39
CA ARG A 92 2.88 7.91 7.85
C ARG A 92 1.91 9.00 8.31
N GLY A 93 1.35 8.81 9.49
CA GLY A 93 0.49 9.80 10.12
C GLY A 93 -0.78 10.08 9.32
N GLU A 94 -1.16 11.34 9.20
CA GLU A 94 -2.40 11.75 8.54
C GLU A 94 -2.46 11.33 7.07
N ARG A 95 -1.36 11.48 6.33
CA ARG A 95 -1.28 11.04 4.92
C ARG A 95 -1.48 9.55 4.73
N MET A 96 -1.03 8.75 5.68
CA MET A 96 -1.27 7.30 5.67
C MET A 96 -2.76 6.99 5.80
N TYR A 97 -3.47 7.64 6.73
CA TYR A 97 -4.91 7.44 6.90
C TYR A 97 -5.73 7.95 5.71
N GLU A 98 -5.35 9.07 5.13
CA GLU A 98 -5.97 9.60 3.92
C GLU A 98 -5.81 8.64 2.74
N PHE A 99 -4.62 8.09 2.56
CA PHE A 99 -4.36 7.10 1.51
C PHE A 99 -5.14 5.80 1.77
N TYR A 100 -5.16 5.32 3.01
CA TYR A 100 -5.90 4.11 3.37
C TYR A 100 -7.39 4.27 3.08
N ASP A 101 -7.97 5.39 3.47
CA ASP A 101 -9.37 5.71 3.20
C ASP A 101 -9.68 5.73 1.69
N LYS A 102 -8.84 6.40 0.91
CA LYS A 102 -8.95 6.43 -0.54
C LYS A 102 -8.83 5.03 -1.15
N LEU A 103 -7.89 4.24 -0.69
CA LEU A 103 -7.67 2.86 -1.17
C LEU A 103 -8.93 2.00 -0.95
N VAL A 104 -9.44 1.98 0.26
CA VAL A 104 -10.57 1.11 0.64
C VAL A 104 -11.89 1.60 0.06
N SER A 105 -12.13 2.92 0.09
CA SER A 105 -13.44 3.47 -0.27
C SER A 105 -13.60 3.78 -1.75
N ILE A 106 -12.53 4.09 -2.45
CA ILE A 106 -12.56 4.58 -3.84
C ILE A 106 -11.82 3.64 -4.79
N ALA A 107 -10.57 3.33 -4.50
CA ALA A 107 -9.71 2.60 -5.43
C ALA A 107 -10.07 1.12 -5.56
N LEU A 108 -10.19 0.39 -4.47
CA LEU A 108 -10.52 -1.05 -4.50
C LEU A 108 -11.87 -1.35 -5.16
N PRO A 109 -12.96 -0.60 -4.92
CA PRO A 109 -14.22 -0.82 -5.64
C PRO A 109 -14.13 -0.62 -7.16
N ARG A 110 -13.14 0.12 -7.64
CA ARG A 110 -12.89 0.36 -9.07
C ARG A 110 -12.04 -0.72 -9.75
N VAL A 111 -11.53 -1.67 -8.99
CA VAL A 111 -10.80 -2.82 -9.55
C VAL A 111 -11.76 -3.66 -10.37
N ARG A 112 -11.34 -4.06 -11.58
CA ARG A 112 -12.13 -4.91 -12.48
C ARG A 112 -12.41 -6.26 -11.83
N ASP A 113 -13.67 -6.69 -11.83
CA ASP A 113 -14.15 -7.94 -11.24
C ASP A 113 -13.74 -8.10 -9.76
N PHE A 114 -13.81 -7.00 -9.00
CA PHE A 114 -13.41 -7.00 -7.60
C PHE A 114 -14.35 -7.86 -6.75
N ARG A 115 -13.78 -8.89 -6.10
CA ARG A 115 -14.48 -9.82 -5.20
C ARG A 115 -13.96 -9.80 -3.77
N GLY A 116 -13.20 -8.83 -3.42
CA GLY A 116 -12.48 -8.73 -2.15
C GLY A 116 -10.99 -9.00 -2.29
N VAL A 117 -10.22 -8.57 -1.29
CA VAL A 117 -8.78 -8.79 -1.22
C VAL A 117 -8.46 -10.12 -0.55
N ASN A 118 -7.30 -10.69 -0.87
CA ASN A 118 -6.90 -11.98 -0.30
C ASN A 118 -6.70 -11.88 1.22
N PRO A 119 -7.42 -12.67 2.03
CA PRO A 119 -7.28 -12.64 3.48
C PRO A 119 -5.98 -13.24 4.02
N ASN A 120 -5.22 -13.95 3.19
CA ASN A 120 -4.01 -14.69 3.57
C ASN A 120 -2.71 -13.99 3.16
N SER A 121 -2.76 -12.75 2.71
CA SER A 121 -1.56 -12.01 2.27
C SER A 121 -0.81 -11.30 3.42
N PHE A 122 -0.69 -11.97 4.55
CA PHE A 122 0.07 -11.52 5.71
C PHE A 122 1.46 -12.16 5.75
N ASP A 123 2.42 -11.48 6.36
CA ASP A 123 3.84 -11.89 6.43
C ASP A 123 4.21 -12.75 7.65
N GLY A 124 3.26 -13.10 8.51
CA GLY A 124 3.47 -13.77 9.80
C GLY A 124 3.60 -12.82 10.99
N ARG A 125 3.69 -11.52 10.76
CA ARG A 125 3.85 -10.47 11.79
C ARG A 125 2.77 -9.38 11.74
N GLY A 126 1.65 -9.67 11.12
CA GLY A 126 0.52 -8.74 11.03
C GLY A 126 0.65 -7.65 9.96
N ASN A 127 1.63 -7.70 9.09
CA ASN A 127 1.75 -6.82 7.93
C ASN A 127 1.03 -7.41 6.73
N TYR A 128 0.35 -6.58 5.97
CA TYR A 128 -0.50 -6.99 4.86
C TYR A 128 -0.03 -6.39 3.53
N THR A 129 -0.03 -7.17 2.47
CA THR A 129 0.38 -6.73 1.13
C THR A 129 -0.75 -6.91 0.13
N ILE A 130 -1.03 -5.87 -0.65
CA ILE A 130 -1.98 -5.88 -1.76
C ILE A 130 -1.21 -5.62 -3.06
N GLY A 131 -1.33 -6.53 -4.02
CA GLY A 131 -0.87 -6.30 -5.38
C GLY A 131 -1.99 -5.67 -6.22
N ILE A 132 -1.75 -4.50 -6.76
CA ILE A 132 -2.64 -3.80 -7.68
C ILE A 132 -2.09 -3.98 -9.10
N LYS A 133 -2.93 -4.43 -10.02
CA LYS A 133 -2.53 -4.68 -11.42
C LYS A 133 -2.50 -3.43 -12.29
N GLU A 134 -3.35 -2.45 -11.97
CA GLU A 134 -3.56 -1.26 -12.78
C GLU A 134 -3.59 0.00 -11.91
N GLN A 135 -2.76 1.00 -12.23
CA GLN A 135 -2.79 2.29 -11.55
C GLN A 135 -4.05 3.12 -11.84
N LEU A 136 -4.82 2.73 -12.85
CA LEU A 136 -6.04 3.43 -13.29
C LEU A 136 -7.18 3.40 -12.28
N ILE A 137 -7.11 2.55 -11.26
CA ILE A 137 -8.10 2.49 -10.19
C ILE A 137 -8.09 3.75 -9.30
N PHE A 138 -6.99 4.49 -9.29
CA PHE A 138 -6.88 5.74 -8.55
C PHE A 138 -7.47 6.90 -9.36
N PRO A 139 -8.35 7.72 -8.76
CA PRO A 139 -9.04 8.80 -9.48
C PRO A 139 -8.11 9.92 -9.94
N GLU A 140 -6.95 10.07 -9.32
CA GLU A 140 -5.95 11.08 -9.68
C GLU A 140 -5.27 10.81 -11.02
N ILE A 141 -5.30 9.57 -11.48
CA ILE A 141 -4.65 9.16 -12.72
C ILE A 141 -5.58 9.39 -13.91
N ASN A 142 -5.11 10.19 -14.86
CA ASN A 142 -5.81 10.43 -16.10
C ASN A 142 -5.41 9.36 -17.13
N TYR A 143 -6.40 8.60 -17.62
CA TYR A 143 -6.22 7.55 -18.62
C TYR A 143 -5.48 8.04 -19.88
N ASP A 144 -5.79 9.24 -20.35
CA ASP A 144 -5.21 9.80 -21.60
C ASP A 144 -3.72 10.12 -21.48
N LYS A 145 -3.22 10.29 -20.25
CA LYS A 145 -1.81 10.61 -19.98
C LYS A 145 -0.96 9.40 -19.60
N VAL A 146 -1.57 8.25 -19.45
CA VAL A 146 -0.88 7.01 -19.07
C VAL A 146 -0.16 6.43 -20.28
N LEU A 147 1.16 6.30 -20.19
CA LEU A 147 1.99 5.69 -21.24
C LEU A 147 1.85 4.17 -21.28
N LYS A 148 1.74 3.54 -20.11
CA LYS A 148 1.63 2.09 -19.95
C LYS A 148 0.89 1.76 -18.68
N ILE A 149 0.01 0.77 -18.74
CA ILE A 149 -0.63 0.20 -17.54
C ILE A 149 0.43 -0.50 -16.71
N ARG A 150 0.50 -0.15 -15.42
CA ARG A 150 1.45 -0.72 -14.46
C ARG A 150 0.76 -1.09 -13.18
N GLY A 151 1.28 -2.17 -12.59
CA GLY A 151 0.92 -2.56 -11.26
C GLY A 151 1.77 -1.86 -10.19
N MET A 152 1.35 -2.03 -8.96
CA MET A 152 2.08 -1.61 -7.77
C MET A 152 1.79 -2.53 -6.61
N ASP A 153 2.71 -2.58 -5.67
CA ASP A 153 2.54 -3.28 -4.41
C ASP A 153 2.30 -2.27 -3.29
N ILE A 154 1.24 -2.49 -2.53
CA ILE A 154 0.89 -1.67 -1.38
C ILE A 154 1.05 -2.53 -0.13
N VAL A 155 2.01 -2.16 0.72
CA VAL A 155 2.29 -2.85 1.98
C VAL A 155 1.75 -2.01 3.13
N ILE A 156 0.82 -2.58 3.88
CA ILE A 156 0.26 -1.98 5.09
C ILE A 156 0.99 -2.56 6.28
N VAL A 157 1.85 -1.75 6.90
CA VAL A 157 2.61 -2.15 8.08
C VAL A 157 1.85 -1.76 9.33
N THR A 158 1.64 -2.75 10.20
CA THR A 158 0.95 -2.58 11.48
C THR A 158 1.88 -2.87 12.64
N THR A 159 1.46 -2.51 13.86
CA THR A 159 2.16 -2.86 15.09
C THR A 159 1.70 -4.19 15.68
N ALA A 160 0.84 -4.92 14.98
CA ALA A 160 0.38 -6.24 15.41
C ALA A 160 1.55 -7.24 15.52
N LYS A 161 1.47 -8.15 16.47
CA LYS A 161 2.48 -9.21 16.65
C LYS A 161 2.17 -10.46 15.85
N THR A 162 0.90 -10.71 15.58
CA THR A 162 0.41 -11.88 14.86
C THR A 162 -0.47 -11.47 13.68
N ASP A 163 -0.61 -12.37 12.70
CA ASP A 163 -1.48 -12.13 11.54
C ASP A 163 -2.96 -12.04 11.92
N GLN A 164 -3.37 -12.76 12.95
CA GLN A 164 -4.72 -12.72 13.47
C GLN A 164 -5.08 -11.32 14.01
N GLU A 165 -4.18 -10.72 14.77
CA GLU A 165 -4.35 -9.35 15.26
C GLU A 165 -4.39 -8.34 14.12
N GLY A 166 -3.48 -8.47 13.15
CA GLY A 166 -3.43 -7.61 11.97
C GLY A 166 -4.68 -7.73 11.10
N ARG A 167 -5.17 -8.95 10.90
CA ARG A 167 -6.40 -9.22 10.14
C ARG A 167 -7.61 -8.60 10.79
N GLU A 168 -7.73 -8.72 12.10
CA GLU A 168 -8.85 -8.13 12.83
C GLU A 168 -8.80 -6.61 12.79
N LEU A 169 -7.62 -6.02 12.97
CA LEU A 169 -7.42 -4.57 12.83
C LEU A 169 -7.90 -4.06 11.47
N LEU A 170 -7.46 -4.69 10.39
CA LEU A 170 -7.84 -4.28 9.04
C LEU A 170 -9.32 -4.53 8.74
N SER A 171 -9.88 -5.62 9.26
CA SER A 171 -11.31 -5.93 9.14
C SER A 171 -12.18 -4.86 9.79
N LEU A 172 -11.84 -4.44 10.99
CA LEU A 172 -12.53 -3.37 11.71
C LEU A 172 -12.35 -1.99 11.05
N LEU A 173 -11.29 -1.81 10.28
CA LEU A 173 -11.05 -0.63 9.45
C LEU A 173 -11.66 -0.75 8.04
N ASP A 174 -12.63 -1.63 7.85
CA ASP A 174 -13.40 -1.82 6.60
C ASP A 174 -12.59 -2.36 5.41
N MET A 175 -11.48 -3.05 5.66
CA MET A 175 -10.77 -3.73 4.57
C MET A 175 -11.69 -4.82 3.97
N PRO A 176 -11.96 -4.76 2.65
CA PRO A 176 -12.89 -5.69 2.00
C PRO A 176 -12.23 -7.04 1.72
N PHE A 177 -12.05 -7.85 2.75
CA PHE A 177 -11.51 -9.21 2.61
C PHE A 177 -12.50 -10.12 1.87
N ARG A 178 -11.97 -10.97 1.03
CA ARG A 178 -12.74 -12.03 0.37
C ARG A 178 -13.24 -13.03 1.41
N LYS A 179 -14.53 -13.38 1.32
CA LYS A 179 -15.17 -14.42 2.12
C LYS A 179 -14.79 -15.81 1.63
#